data_ae7a78f78250b60aab60732a7789f523
#
_entry.id   ae7a78f78250b60aab60732a7789f523
#
_cell.length_a   1.000
_cell.length_b   1.000
_cell.length_c   1.000
_cell.angle_alpha   90.00
_cell.angle_beta   90.00
_cell.angle_gamma   90.00
#
_symmetry.space_group_name_H-M   'P 1'
#
loop_
_entity.id
_entity.type
_entity.pdbx_description
1 polymer ?
#
loop_
_entity_poly.entity_id
_entity_poly.type
_entity_poly.pdbx_seq_one_letter_code
_entity_poly.pdbx_strand_id
1 'polypeptide(L)'
;MFRLAFALPLICSLAVPVRAQQQRLDPTWLSFDPAAKTAKFQLIAGLTGLNGALNFNGFRDGGLTLVIPVGWTAEIAFKNHDGMLPHSAEVISPQTPLPVQPVSPAIPRAFTLKLATGLPPEGTDVMRFAAKPPGEYLIFCGVPGHGAAGMWIRLHVSATAQMPALLLTPSTTAK
;
A
#
# COMPACT_ATOMS: atom_id res chain seq x y z
N MET A 1 67.08 -22.44 -20.15
CA MET A 1 65.63 -22.36 -20.38
C MET A 1 64.93 -22.12 -19.04
N PHE A 2 64.69 -20.85 -18.70
CA PHE A 2 63.96 -20.50 -17.45
C PHE A 2 62.46 -20.38 -17.77
N ARG A 3 61.63 -21.19 -17.09
CA ARG A 3 60.16 -21.08 -17.18
C ARG A 3 59.69 -20.17 -16.04
N LEU A 4 59.23 -18.96 -16.38
CA LEU A 4 58.49 -18.10 -15.46
C LEU A 4 57.07 -18.68 -15.27
N ALA A 5 56.73 -19.04 -14.08
CA ALA A 5 55.37 -19.40 -13.67
C ALA A 5 54.65 -18.09 -13.25
N PHE A 6 53.65 -17.67 -13.99
CA PHE A 6 52.73 -16.58 -13.61
C PHE A 6 51.64 -17.16 -12.66
N ALA A 7 51.68 -16.80 -11.40
CA ALA A 7 50.59 -17.05 -10.48
C ALA A 7 49.51 -16.00 -10.65
N LEU A 8 48.32 -16.37 -11.13
CA LEU A 8 47.16 -15.50 -11.13
C LEU A 8 46.60 -15.40 -9.67
N PRO A 9 46.32 -14.19 -9.17
CA PRO A 9 45.66 -14.04 -7.88
C PRO A 9 44.17 -14.43 -8.03
N LEU A 10 43.72 -15.34 -7.21
CA LEU A 10 42.30 -15.72 -7.06
C LEU A 10 41.59 -14.59 -6.31
N ILE A 11 40.84 -13.75 -7.02
CA ILE A 11 40.01 -12.72 -6.40
C ILE A 11 38.77 -13.39 -5.84
N CYS A 12 38.76 -13.64 -4.53
CA CYS A 12 37.59 -14.14 -3.81
C CYS A 12 36.62 -12.97 -3.64
N SER A 13 35.60 -12.91 -4.50
CA SER A 13 34.51 -11.92 -4.37
C SER A 13 33.66 -12.31 -3.17
N LEU A 14 33.80 -11.57 -2.08
CA LEU A 14 32.89 -11.67 -0.92
C LEU A 14 31.52 -11.11 -1.34
N ALA A 15 30.58 -11.98 -1.63
CA ALA A 15 29.18 -11.61 -1.81
C ALA A 15 28.63 -11.11 -0.46
N VAL A 16 28.48 -9.78 -0.34
CA VAL A 16 27.78 -9.19 0.81
C VAL A 16 26.30 -9.57 0.69
N PRO A 17 25.71 -10.27 1.68
CA PRO A 17 24.30 -10.60 1.61
C PRO A 17 23.48 -9.29 1.59
N VAL A 18 22.74 -9.05 0.52
CA VAL A 18 21.74 -8.00 0.46
C VAL A 18 20.66 -8.38 1.48
N ARG A 19 20.72 -7.74 2.63
CA ARG A 19 19.70 -7.89 3.66
C ARG A 19 18.41 -7.32 3.08
N ALA A 20 17.47 -8.19 2.74
CA ALA A 20 16.12 -7.77 2.37
C ALA A 20 15.60 -6.84 3.47
N GLN A 21 15.27 -5.60 3.10
CA GLN A 21 14.78 -4.60 4.05
C GLN A 21 13.42 -5.09 4.56
N GLN A 22 13.41 -5.61 5.78
CA GLN A 22 12.20 -6.16 6.39
C GLN A 22 11.20 -5.03 6.55
N GLN A 23 10.10 -5.06 5.79
CA GLN A 23 9.02 -4.10 5.90
C GLN A 23 8.48 -4.11 7.33
N ARG A 24 8.48 -2.95 7.98
CA ARG A 24 8.00 -2.78 9.35
C ARG A 24 6.74 -1.93 9.34
N LEU A 25 5.79 -2.27 10.21
CA LEU A 25 4.66 -1.41 10.51
C LEU A 25 5.14 -0.22 11.35
N ASP A 26 4.80 0.97 10.91
CA ASP A 26 4.97 2.17 11.73
C ASP A 26 3.67 2.35 12.56
N PRO A 27 3.77 2.30 13.89
CA PRO A 27 2.59 2.43 14.76
C PRO A 27 1.90 3.80 14.63
N THR A 28 2.58 4.82 14.11
CA THR A 28 2.00 6.15 13.91
C THR A 28 1.02 6.23 12.75
N TRP A 29 1.01 5.24 11.86
CA TRP A 29 0.09 5.24 10.73
C TRP A 29 -1.37 5.02 11.12
N LEU A 30 -1.62 4.39 12.26
CA LEU A 30 -2.98 4.10 12.71
C LEU A 30 -3.18 4.67 14.11
N SER A 31 -4.21 5.50 14.26
CA SER A 31 -4.74 5.92 15.54
C SER A 31 -6.27 5.74 15.55
N PHE A 32 -6.87 5.63 16.71
CA PHE A 32 -8.33 5.47 16.81
C PHE A 32 -8.89 5.97 18.12
N ASP A 33 -10.16 6.33 18.09
CA ASP A 33 -10.96 6.71 19.27
C ASP A 33 -12.12 5.71 19.40
N PRO A 34 -12.08 4.82 20.42
CA PRO A 34 -13.13 3.85 20.63
C PRO A 34 -14.47 4.46 21.02
N ALA A 35 -14.46 5.60 21.74
CA ALA A 35 -15.71 6.26 22.16
C ALA A 35 -16.43 6.88 20.96
N ALA A 36 -15.67 7.52 20.06
CA ALA A 36 -16.19 8.07 18.82
C ALA A 36 -16.33 7.02 17.70
N LYS A 37 -15.88 5.78 17.90
CA LYS A 37 -15.79 4.73 16.87
C LYS A 37 -15.15 5.25 15.58
N THR A 38 -14.00 5.89 15.71
CA THR A 38 -13.28 6.48 14.58
C THR A 38 -11.88 5.90 14.48
N ALA A 39 -11.51 5.41 13.30
CA ALA A 39 -10.16 4.98 12.95
C ALA A 39 -9.54 6.00 11.98
N LYS A 40 -8.33 6.47 12.30
CA LYS A 40 -7.55 7.38 11.44
C LYS A 40 -6.33 6.65 10.92
N PHE A 41 -6.19 6.58 9.60
CA PHE A 41 -5.07 5.92 8.94
C PHE A 41 -4.34 6.89 8.01
N GLN A 42 -3.01 6.94 8.12
CA GLN A 42 -2.14 7.68 7.21
C GLN A 42 -1.79 6.80 6.01
N LEU A 43 -2.35 7.11 4.85
CA LEU A 43 -2.10 6.41 3.60
C LEU A 43 -1.07 7.20 2.77
N ILE A 44 0.15 6.68 2.69
CA ILE A 44 1.28 7.36 2.04
C ILE A 44 1.59 6.66 0.72
N ALA A 45 1.28 7.31 -0.39
CA ALA A 45 1.61 6.83 -1.73
C ALA A 45 3.10 7.11 -2.04
N GLY A 46 3.80 6.14 -2.63
CA GLY A 46 5.19 6.29 -3.04
C GLY A 46 6.17 6.48 -1.88
N LEU A 47 5.89 5.92 -0.68
CA LEU A 47 6.74 6.08 0.50
C LEU A 47 8.16 5.54 0.28
N THR A 48 8.32 4.55 -0.57
CA THR A 48 9.62 3.93 -0.89
C THR A 48 9.77 3.76 -2.39
N GLY A 49 11.02 3.55 -2.88
CA GLY A 49 11.27 3.21 -4.29
C GLY A 49 10.80 1.81 -4.72
N LEU A 50 10.16 1.04 -3.82
CA LEU A 50 9.64 -0.28 -4.13
C LEU A 50 8.64 -0.21 -5.28
N ASN A 51 8.77 -1.12 -6.27
CA ASN A 51 7.90 -1.18 -7.44
C ASN A 51 7.85 0.13 -8.25
N GLY A 52 8.96 0.88 -8.34
CA GLY A 52 8.98 2.17 -9.01
C GLY A 52 8.10 3.22 -8.33
N ALA A 53 8.07 3.20 -7.00
CA ALA A 53 7.22 4.01 -6.13
C ALA A 53 5.70 3.67 -6.20
N LEU A 54 5.28 2.65 -6.96
CA LEU A 54 3.91 2.15 -6.99
C LEU A 54 3.58 1.33 -5.74
N ASN A 55 3.51 2.00 -4.59
CA ASN A 55 3.22 1.37 -3.29
C ASN A 55 2.44 2.32 -2.37
N PHE A 56 1.75 1.75 -1.40
CA PHE A 56 1.17 2.46 -0.26
C PHE A 56 1.90 2.07 1.03
N ASN A 57 2.41 3.04 1.78
CA ASN A 57 3.15 2.84 3.02
C ASN A 57 4.35 1.87 2.85
N GLY A 58 4.94 1.81 1.64
CA GLY A 58 5.99 0.86 1.29
C GLY A 58 5.50 -0.57 1.03
N PHE A 59 4.20 -0.81 0.92
CA PHE A 59 3.60 -2.11 0.62
C PHE A 59 2.91 -2.12 -0.74
N ARG A 60 2.89 -3.30 -1.36
CA ARG A 60 2.25 -3.59 -2.65
C ARG A 60 1.54 -4.94 -2.59
N ASP A 61 0.71 -5.25 -3.60
CA ASP A 61 0.07 -6.57 -3.78
C ASP A 61 -0.60 -7.11 -2.50
N GLY A 62 -1.24 -6.21 -1.74
CA GLY A 62 -1.94 -6.57 -0.51
C GLY A 62 -1.04 -6.93 0.66
N GLY A 63 0.23 -6.53 0.66
CA GLY A 63 1.20 -6.83 1.73
C GLY A 63 0.89 -6.17 3.07
N LEU A 64 -0.03 -5.21 3.10
CA LEU A 64 -0.57 -4.55 4.29
C LEU A 64 -2.08 -4.73 4.33
N THR A 65 -2.64 -5.01 5.51
CA THR A 65 -4.08 -5.02 5.75
C THR A 65 -4.44 -4.02 6.85
N LEU A 66 -5.32 -3.08 6.51
CA LEU A 66 -6.01 -2.23 7.48
C LEU A 66 -7.31 -2.93 7.89
N VAL A 67 -7.44 -3.27 9.17
CA VAL A 67 -8.66 -3.82 9.76
C VAL A 67 -9.44 -2.71 10.43
N ILE A 68 -10.72 -2.55 10.10
CA ILE A 68 -11.64 -1.60 10.75
C ILE A 68 -12.90 -2.35 11.18
N PRO A 69 -13.36 -2.23 12.43
CA PRO A 69 -14.62 -2.80 12.86
C PRO A 69 -15.80 -2.24 12.07
N VAL A 70 -16.76 -3.08 11.73
CA VAL A 70 -17.97 -2.66 11.03
C VAL A 70 -18.70 -1.54 11.76
N GLY A 71 -19.18 -0.54 11.02
CA GLY A 71 -19.91 0.61 11.57
C GLY A 71 -19.03 1.72 12.15
N TRP A 72 -17.69 1.55 12.19
CA TRP A 72 -16.80 2.64 12.54
C TRP A 72 -16.66 3.64 11.39
N THR A 73 -16.33 4.87 11.73
CA THR A 73 -15.89 5.86 10.74
C THR A 73 -14.41 5.63 10.42
N ALA A 74 -14.10 5.43 9.15
CA ALA A 74 -12.74 5.48 8.64
C ALA A 74 -12.42 6.90 8.17
N GLU A 75 -11.32 7.46 8.65
CA GLU A 75 -10.72 8.69 8.17
C GLU A 75 -9.32 8.37 7.64
N ILE A 76 -9.17 8.35 6.32
CA ILE A 76 -7.90 8.01 5.67
C ILE A 76 -7.26 9.29 5.14
N ALA A 77 -6.22 9.75 5.80
CA ALA A 77 -5.42 10.89 5.40
C ALA A 77 -4.42 10.43 4.33
N PHE A 78 -4.72 10.75 3.08
CA PHE A 78 -3.86 10.45 1.93
C PHE A 78 -2.78 11.50 1.76
N LYS A 79 -1.55 11.06 1.50
CA LYS A 79 -0.44 11.90 1.05
C LYS A 79 0.29 11.24 -0.11
N ASN A 80 0.50 11.98 -1.21
CA ASN A 80 1.42 11.59 -2.24
C ASN A 80 2.85 12.01 -1.84
N HIS A 81 3.70 11.05 -1.52
CA HIS A 81 5.10 11.25 -1.14
C HIS A 81 6.07 10.95 -2.32
N ASP A 82 5.53 10.50 -3.45
CA ASP A 82 6.31 10.32 -4.68
C ASP A 82 6.74 11.69 -5.23
N GLY A 83 8.03 11.83 -5.52
CA GLY A 83 8.58 13.07 -6.06
C GLY A 83 8.26 13.33 -7.53
N MET A 84 7.67 12.36 -8.25
CA MET A 84 7.51 12.42 -9.71
C MET A 84 6.10 12.07 -10.18
N LEU A 85 5.53 10.97 -9.69
CA LEU A 85 4.28 10.41 -10.21
C LEU A 85 3.05 10.91 -9.43
N PRO A 86 1.93 11.14 -10.12
CA PRO A 86 0.65 11.37 -9.46
C PRO A 86 0.08 10.07 -8.92
N HIS A 87 -0.60 10.12 -7.78
CA HIS A 87 -1.27 8.98 -7.17
C HIS A 87 -2.65 9.34 -6.65
N SER A 88 -3.51 8.35 -6.54
CA SER A 88 -4.84 8.46 -5.95
C SER A 88 -5.15 7.24 -5.10
N ALA A 89 -6.30 7.21 -4.44
CA ALA A 89 -6.76 6.04 -3.74
C ALA A 89 -8.27 5.91 -3.80
N GLU A 90 -8.77 4.69 -3.97
CA GLU A 90 -10.17 4.33 -3.88
C GLU A 90 -10.32 2.96 -3.21
N VAL A 91 -11.45 2.75 -2.55
CA VAL A 91 -11.79 1.44 -1.99
C VAL A 91 -12.65 0.70 -2.99
N ILE A 92 -12.17 -0.43 -3.49
CA ILE A 92 -12.85 -1.27 -4.48
C ILE A 92 -13.13 -2.66 -3.93
N SER A 93 -14.11 -3.34 -4.51
CA SER A 93 -14.29 -4.78 -4.29
C SER A 93 -13.14 -5.57 -4.91
N PRO A 94 -12.67 -6.66 -4.28
CA PRO A 94 -11.71 -7.56 -4.91
C PRO A 94 -12.24 -8.10 -6.22
N GLN A 95 -11.41 -8.07 -7.27
CA GLN A 95 -11.76 -8.61 -8.58
C GLN A 95 -10.52 -9.13 -9.32
N THR A 96 -10.73 -10.05 -10.25
CA THR A 96 -9.68 -10.64 -11.10
C THR A 96 -10.16 -10.68 -12.56
N PRO A 97 -9.39 -10.10 -13.50
CA PRO A 97 -8.16 -9.33 -13.28
C PRO A 97 -8.42 -8.01 -12.55
N LEU A 98 -7.34 -7.43 -11.96
CA LEU A 98 -7.40 -6.10 -11.39
C LEU A 98 -7.69 -5.05 -12.49
N PRO A 99 -8.47 -4.01 -12.21
CA PRO A 99 -8.79 -3.00 -13.21
C PRO A 99 -7.56 -2.15 -13.56
N VAL A 100 -7.47 -1.70 -14.81
CA VAL A 100 -6.43 -0.77 -15.27
C VAL A 100 -6.86 0.69 -15.22
N GLN A 101 -8.11 0.95 -14.91
CA GLN A 101 -8.73 2.28 -14.78
C GLN A 101 -9.45 2.36 -13.44
N PRO A 102 -9.75 3.57 -12.92
CA PRO A 102 -10.59 3.68 -11.73
C PRO A 102 -11.97 3.07 -11.99
N VAL A 103 -12.55 2.52 -10.94
CA VAL A 103 -13.89 1.92 -10.98
C VAL A 103 -14.81 2.61 -9.96
N SER A 104 -16.08 2.22 -9.93
CA SER A 104 -16.99 2.73 -8.90
C SER A 104 -16.53 2.27 -7.52
N PRO A 105 -16.32 3.17 -6.55
CA PRO A 105 -15.94 2.79 -5.20
C PRO A 105 -16.95 1.86 -4.55
N ALA A 106 -16.47 0.79 -3.92
CA ALA A 106 -17.31 -0.21 -3.25
C ALA A 106 -17.98 0.34 -1.97
N ILE A 107 -17.38 1.38 -1.38
CA ILE A 107 -17.93 2.08 -0.21
C ILE A 107 -18.10 3.56 -0.58
N PRO A 108 -19.29 4.16 -0.35
CA PRO A 108 -19.53 5.56 -0.66
C PRO A 108 -18.52 6.51 0.01
N ARG A 109 -18.00 7.47 -0.73
CA ARG A 109 -16.99 8.47 -0.29
C ARG A 109 -15.62 7.89 0.09
N ALA A 110 -15.36 6.62 -0.18
CA ALA A 110 -14.08 5.97 0.08
C ALA A 110 -13.13 6.13 -1.11
N PHE A 111 -12.88 7.37 -1.52
CA PHE A 111 -11.97 7.71 -2.62
C PHE A 111 -11.42 9.13 -2.49
N THR A 112 -10.23 9.35 -3.05
CA THR A 112 -9.60 10.67 -3.17
C THR A 112 -10.14 11.42 -4.39
N LEU A 113 -9.97 12.72 -4.42
CA LEU A 113 -10.19 13.53 -5.61
C LEU A 113 -9.28 13.07 -6.76
N LYS A 114 -9.69 13.37 -8.01
CA LYS A 114 -8.88 13.16 -9.22
C LYS A 114 -8.42 11.71 -9.42
N LEU A 115 -9.30 10.73 -9.25
CA LEU A 115 -8.95 9.31 -9.31
C LEU A 115 -8.07 8.93 -10.51
N ALA A 116 -8.46 9.30 -11.73
CA ALA A 116 -7.72 8.93 -12.94
C ALA A 116 -6.45 9.76 -13.16
N THR A 117 -6.44 11.04 -12.81
CA THR A 117 -5.27 11.91 -13.01
C THR A 117 -4.33 11.92 -11.81
N GLY A 118 -4.79 11.48 -10.65
CA GLY A 118 -4.05 11.49 -9.40
C GLY A 118 -3.84 12.88 -8.80
N LEU A 119 -3.43 12.90 -7.55
CA LEU A 119 -2.91 14.08 -6.86
C LEU A 119 -1.41 14.21 -7.18
N PRO A 120 -0.89 15.40 -7.43
CA PRO A 120 0.52 15.61 -7.76
C PRO A 120 1.43 15.26 -6.57
N PRO A 121 2.77 15.25 -6.76
CA PRO A 121 3.72 15.20 -5.65
C PRO A 121 3.36 16.16 -4.51
N GLU A 122 3.52 15.69 -3.27
CA GLU A 122 3.13 16.37 -2.02
C GLU A 122 1.61 16.67 -1.88
N GLY A 123 0.78 16.30 -2.86
CA GLY A 123 -0.67 16.45 -2.80
C GLY A 123 -1.28 15.62 -1.66
N THR A 124 -2.27 16.20 -0.99
CA THR A 124 -2.97 15.58 0.15
C THR A 124 -4.48 15.58 -0.06
N ASP A 125 -5.16 14.61 0.54
CA ASP A 125 -6.61 14.53 0.58
C ASP A 125 -7.08 13.71 1.80
N VAL A 126 -8.37 13.72 2.09
CA VAL A 126 -8.94 12.92 3.18
C VAL A 126 -10.19 12.20 2.70
N MET A 127 -10.14 10.86 2.73
CA MET A 127 -11.32 10.03 2.54
C MET A 127 -11.99 9.80 3.89
N ARG A 128 -13.29 10.10 4.00
CA ARG A 128 -14.08 9.85 5.22
C ARG A 128 -15.35 9.09 4.90
N PHE A 129 -15.44 7.86 5.40
CA PHE A 129 -16.54 6.96 5.10
C PHE A 129 -16.92 6.07 6.29
N ALA A 130 -18.13 5.53 6.27
CA ALA A 130 -18.54 4.50 7.22
C ALA A 130 -18.02 3.13 6.74
N ALA A 131 -17.31 2.42 7.60
CA ALA A 131 -16.81 1.07 7.30
C ALA A 131 -17.99 0.07 7.29
N LYS A 132 -18.67 -0.05 6.15
CA LYS A 132 -19.79 -0.96 5.92
C LYS A 132 -20.10 -1.12 4.42
N PRO A 133 -20.65 -2.29 3.99
CA PRO A 133 -20.89 -3.49 4.80
C PRO A 133 -19.60 -4.19 5.23
N PRO A 134 -19.63 -5.20 6.13
CA PRO A 134 -18.47 -6.02 6.44
C PRO A 134 -18.02 -6.80 5.21
N GLY A 135 -16.70 -7.00 5.07
CA GLY A 135 -16.14 -7.71 3.91
C GLY A 135 -14.68 -7.36 3.65
N GLU A 136 -14.17 -7.97 2.59
CA GLU A 136 -12.83 -7.72 2.08
C GLU A 136 -12.88 -6.69 0.96
N TYR A 137 -11.96 -5.74 0.99
CA TYR A 137 -11.82 -4.67 0.01
C TYR A 137 -10.35 -4.43 -0.31
N LEU A 138 -10.09 -3.67 -1.36
CA LEU A 138 -8.77 -3.17 -1.71
C LEU A 138 -8.76 -1.64 -1.59
N ILE A 139 -7.73 -1.07 -0.96
CA ILE A 139 -7.35 0.33 -1.15
C ILE A 139 -6.42 0.35 -2.34
N PHE A 140 -6.86 0.91 -3.44
CA PHE A 140 -6.32 0.73 -4.80
C PHE A 140 -5.98 2.09 -5.42
N CYS A 141 -4.86 2.19 -6.13
CA CYS A 141 -4.55 3.42 -6.86
C CYS A 141 -5.33 3.44 -8.17
N GLY A 142 -6.20 4.46 -8.33
CA GLY A 142 -7.04 4.62 -9.52
C GLY A 142 -6.31 5.26 -10.72
N VAL A 143 -5.07 5.75 -10.57
CA VAL A 143 -4.30 6.22 -11.73
C VAL A 143 -4.08 5.05 -12.69
N PRO A 144 -4.36 5.24 -14.01
CA PRO A 144 -4.33 4.15 -14.99
C PRO A 144 -3.07 3.30 -14.93
N GLY A 145 -3.24 2.00 -14.79
CA GLY A 145 -2.16 1.01 -14.72
C GLY A 145 -1.52 0.82 -13.34
N HIS A 146 -1.54 1.83 -12.45
CA HIS A 146 -0.83 1.76 -11.16
C HIS A 146 -1.32 0.63 -10.27
N GLY A 147 -2.64 0.56 -10.06
CA GLY A 147 -3.25 -0.48 -9.25
C GLY A 147 -3.04 -1.88 -9.84
N ALA A 148 -3.22 -2.05 -11.17
CA ALA A 148 -2.94 -3.29 -11.86
C ALA A 148 -1.47 -3.73 -11.77
N ALA A 149 -0.54 -2.76 -11.66
CA ALA A 149 0.88 -3.01 -11.44
C ALA A 149 1.23 -3.30 -9.96
N GLY A 150 0.22 -3.51 -9.10
CA GLY A 150 0.41 -3.91 -7.70
C GLY A 150 0.29 -2.78 -6.68
N MET A 151 -0.07 -1.55 -7.07
CA MET A 151 -0.26 -0.46 -6.12
C MET A 151 -1.60 -0.56 -5.40
N TRP A 152 -1.66 -1.47 -4.45
CA TRP A 152 -2.84 -1.68 -3.60
C TRP A 152 -2.47 -2.38 -2.28
N ILE A 153 -3.28 -2.13 -1.26
CA ILE A 153 -3.26 -2.80 0.05
C ILE A 153 -4.67 -3.29 0.38
N ARG A 154 -4.83 -4.09 1.43
CA ARG A 154 -6.13 -4.65 1.84
C ARG A 154 -6.83 -3.74 2.85
N LEU A 155 -8.16 -3.70 2.76
CA LEU A 155 -9.04 -3.20 3.79
C LEU A 155 -10.00 -4.32 4.18
N HIS A 156 -9.93 -4.75 5.44
CA HIS A 156 -10.88 -5.70 6.02
C HIS A 156 -11.87 -4.95 6.93
N VAL A 157 -13.12 -4.84 6.50
CA VAL A 157 -14.20 -4.35 7.36
C VAL A 157 -14.71 -5.54 8.16
N SER A 158 -14.29 -5.64 9.42
CA SER A 158 -14.48 -6.82 10.25
C SER A 158 -15.80 -6.77 11.04
N ALA A 159 -16.58 -7.83 10.95
CA ALA A 159 -17.78 -8.02 11.78
C ALA A 159 -17.44 -8.41 13.23
N THR A 160 -16.24 -8.90 13.50
CA THR A 160 -15.84 -9.47 14.80
C THR A 160 -14.75 -8.69 15.53
N ALA A 161 -13.94 -7.90 14.82
CA ALA A 161 -12.91 -7.07 15.45
C ALA A 161 -13.56 -6.04 16.37
N GLN A 162 -12.94 -5.82 17.53
CA GLN A 162 -13.36 -4.80 18.49
C GLN A 162 -12.65 -3.48 18.28
N MET A 163 -11.41 -3.52 17.75
CA MET A 163 -10.54 -2.36 17.55
C MET A 163 -9.90 -2.41 16.16
N PRO A 164 -9.55 -1.26 15.57
CA PRO A 164 -8.76 -1.20 14.35
C PRO A 164 -7.36 -1.76 14.54
N ALA A 165 -6.79 -2.34 13.47
CA ALA A 165 -5.45 -2.90 13.49
C ALA A 165 -4.77 -2.76 12.11
N LEU A 166 -3.44 -2.78 12.10
CA LEU A 166 -2.61 -2.98 10.91
C LEU A 166 -1.94 -4.35 11.00
N LEU A 167 -2.04 -5.12 9.94
CA LEU A 167 -1.48 -6.46 9.85
C LEU A 167 -0.58 -6.57 8.63
N LEU A 168 0.59 -7.21 8.81
CA LEU A 168 1.39 -7.68 7.68
C LEU A 168 0.68 -8.88 7.07
N THR A 169 0.48 -8.85 5.78
CA THR A 169 -0.16 -9.94 5.04
C THR A 169 0.84 -10.45 4.00
N PRO A 170 0.99 -11.77 3.80
CA PRO A 170 1.80 -12.26 2.70
C PRO A 170 1.34 -11.63 1.39
N SER A 171 2.27 -10.99 0.68
CA SER A 171 1.98 -10.42 -0.63
C SER A 171 1.56 -11.54 -1.58
N THR A 172 0.41 -11.39 -2.23
CA THR A 172 -0.01 -12.34 -3.27
C THR A 172 0.69 -11.97 -4.57
N THR A 173 1.99 -12.22 -4.65
CA THR A 173 2.66 -12.20 -5.95
C THR A 173 2.05 -13.30 -6.80
N ALA A 174 1.27 -12.93 -7.82
CA ALA A 174 0.98 -13.84 -8.90
C ALA A 174 2.32 -14.35 -9.48
N LYS A 175 2.48 -15.67 -9.52
CA LYS A 175 3.55 -16.32 -10.28
C LYS A 175 3.34 -16.09 -11.75
#